data_7a11715f577f93f9a6c628b8cc29e420
#
_entry.id   7a11715f577f93f9a6c628b8cc29e420
#
_cell.length_a   1.000
_cell.length_b   1.000
_cell.length_c   1.000
_cell.angle_alpha   90.00
_cell.angle_beta   90.00
_cell.angle_gamma   90.00
#
_symmetry.space_group_name_H-M   'P 1'
#
loop_
_entity.id
_entity.type
_entity.pdbx_description
1 polymer ?
#
loop_
_entity_poly.entity_id
_entity_poly.type
_entity_poly.pdbx_seq_one_letter_code
_entity_poly.pdbx_strand_id
1 'polypeptide(L)'
;PNRPGRSQSLDARVWIQIRAFFKQERMNRQHFLKLMAQAAAGLAVTPLLARPALAAAEYDFWFTRLMYDSGDWDVDQRMPANIITSLIDYTSLRVDPTEHVVALSDPKMRTAPFCYLAGHKLVEFNAAERLNFEAYVRSGGFVFVDDCNHDIDGLFAKSFESQMASLFGAKALKKLPNSHPLYSSFFKFSEPPTTGFELNGWGDDIVHDYLKGIEINGRLAVLYSNKDYGCEWDYDWRNKKWLAED
;
A
#
# COMPACT_ATOMS: atom_id res chain seq x y z
N PRO A 1 20.83 -0.25 -38.85
CA PRO A 1 20.00 0.75 -38.19
C PRO A 1 18.67 0.10 -37.79
N ASN A 2 18.68 -0.55 -36.64
CA ASN A 2 17.49 -1.13 -36.06
C ASN A 2 16.77 -0.05 -35.28
N ARG A 3 15.53 0.22 -35.59
CA ARG A 3 14.63 1.04 -34.79
C ARG A 3 14.26 0.23 -33.55
N PRO A 4 14.37 0.77 -32.34
CA PRO A 4 13.83 0.12 -31.15
C PRO A 4 12.31 0.02 -31.27
N GLY A 5 11.78 -1.15 -30.96
CA GLY A 5 10.36 -1.44 -30.97
C GLY A 5 9.59 -0.50 -30.02
N ARG A 6 8.36 -0.18 -30.39
CA ARG A 6 7.43 0.62 -29.58
C ARG A 6 7.31 0.02 -28.18
N SER A 7 7.75 0.72 -27.17
CA SER A 7 7.37 0.50 -25.80
C SER A 7 5.84 0.66 -25.74
N GLN A 8 5.14 -0.44 -25.62
CA GLN A 8 3.69 -0.41 -25.40
C GLN A 8 3.46 0.06 -23.97
N SER A 9 2.61 1.05 -23.83
CA SER A 9 2.17 1.75 -22.64
C SER A 9 2.02 0.87 -21.40
N LEU A 10 3.08 0.71 -20.64
CA LEU A 10 3.10 0.19 -19.27
C LEU A 10 2.28 1.09 -18.32
N ASP A 11 2.19 2.37 -18.64
CA ASP A 11 1.56 3.42 -17.83
C ASP A 11 0.09 3.17 -17.44
N ALA A 12 -0.71 2.60 -18.35
CA ALA A 12 -2.11 2.34 -18.06
C ALA A 12 -2.33 1.18 -17.08
N ARG A 13 -1.43 0.21 -17.02
CA ARG A 13 -1.58 -0.99 -16.19
C ARG A 13 -1.25 -0.73 -14.72
N VAL A 14 -0.22 0.04 -14.47
CA VAL A 14 0.23 0.40 -13.11
C VAL A 14 -0.81 1.30 -12.43
N TRP A 15 -1.34 2.30 -13.15
CA TRP A 15 -2.42 3.16 -12.67
C TRP A 15 -3.73 2.44 -12.38
N ILE A 16 -3.93 1.35 -13.06
CA ILE A 16 -5.06 0.47 -12.88
C ILE A 16 -5.03 -0.22 -11.50
N GLN A 17 -3.85 -0.58 -10.99
CA GLN A 17 -3.71 -1.27 -9.70
C GLN A 17 -4.06 -0.41 -8.50
N ILE A 18 -3.66 0.86 -8.50
CA ILE A 18 -4.01 1.80 -7.43
C ILE A 18 -5.53 1.92 -7.30
N ARG A 19 -6.26 1.99 -8.43
CA ARG A 19 -7.72 2.01 -8.44
C ARG A 19 -8.35 0.74 -7.88
N ALA A 20 -7.75 -0.41 -8.14
CA ALA A 20 -8.23 -1.69 -7.64
C ALA A 20 -8.21 -1.75 -6.12
N PHE A 21 -7.13 -1.25 -5.54
CA PHE A 21 -6.89 -1.23 -4.12
C PHE A 21 -7.95 -0.42 -3.33
N PHE A 22 -8.33 0.75 -3.83
CA PHE A 22 -9.25 1.65 -3.12
C PHE A 22 -10.74 1.30 -3.23
N LYS A 23 -11.15 0.45 -4.14
CA LYS A 23 -12.55 0.00 -4.24
C LYS A 23 -12.95 -0.95 -3.10
N GLN A 24 -12.02 -1.69 -2.53
CA GLN A 24 -12.30 -2.62 -1.42
C GLN A 24 -12.71 -1.85 -0.15
N GLU A 25 -12.14 -0.68 0.11
CA GLU A 25 -12.54 0.19 1.23
C GLU A 25 -13.99 0.69 1.11
N ARG A 26 -14.48 0.96 -0.11
CA ARG A 26 -15.89 1.38 -0.31
C ARG A 26 -16.90 0.29 0.05
N MET A 27 -16.60 -0.98 -0.19
CA MET A 27 -17.52 -2.09 0.16
C MET A 27 -17.64 -2.22 1.68
N ASN A 28 -16.56 -2.09 2.41
CA ASN A 28 -16.56 -2.19 3.86
C ASN A 28 -17.33 -1.05 4.53
N ARG A 29 -17.22 0.18 4.01
CA ARG A 29 -17.92 1.36 4.55
C ARG A 29 -19.44 1.26 4.37
N GLN A 30 -19.93 0.79 3.23
CA GLN A 30 -21.37 0.60 3.01
C GLN A 30 -21.95 -0.55 3.84
N HIS A 31 -21.17 -1.61 4.05
CA HIS A 31 -21.57 -2.72 4.91
C HIS A 31 -21.59 -2.29 6.38
N PHE A 32 -20.63 -1.52 6.82
CA PHE A 32 -20.58 -0.92 8.16
C PHE A 32 -21.76 0.02 8.42
N LEU A 33 -22.11 0.87 7.46
CA LEU A 33 -23.26 1.77 7.57
C LEU A 33 -24.59 1.03 7.60
N LYS A 34 -24.75 -0.09 6.88
CA LYS A 34 -25.93 -0.95 6.95
C LYS A 34 -26.06 -1.65 8.29
N LEU A 35 -24.97 -2.13 8.87
CA LEU A 35 -24.95 -2.72 10.21
C LEU A 35 -25.29 -1.71 11.30
N MET A 36 -24.80 -0.48 11.18
CA MET A 36 -25.13 0.61 12.13
C MET A 36 -26.59 1.04 12.03
N ALA A 37 -27.19 1.04 10.84
CA ALA A 37 -28.61 1.36 10.64
C ALA A 37 -29.54 0.28 11.23
N GLN A 38 -29.12 -0.97 11.23
CA GLN A 38 -29.89 -2.09 11.82
C GLN A 38 -29.80 -2.12 13.35
N ALA A 39 -28.71 -1.65 13.94
CA ALA A 39 -28.54 -1.55 15.38
C ALA A 39 -29.34 -0.39 16.03
N ALA A 40 -29.68 0.63 15.25
CA ALA A 40 -30.41 1.80 15.72
C ALA A 40 -31.94 1.60 15.86
N ALA A 41 -32.48 0.51 15.35
CA ALA A 41 -33.93 0.22 15.40
C ALA A 41 -34.43 -0.42 16.71
N GLY A 42 -33.54 -0.68 17.67
CA GLY A 42 -33.85 -1.48 18.86
C GLY A 42 -33.83 -0.80 20.23
N LEU A 43 -33.52 0.49 20.36
CA LEU A 43 -33.41 1.13 21.67
C LEU A 43 -34.22 2.43 21.76
N ALA A 44 -35.35 2.35 22.43
CA ALA A 44 -36.17 3.47 22.84
C ALA A 44 -35.54 4.23 24.02
N VAL A 45 -35.46 5.56 23.88
CA VAL A 45 -35.45 6.60 24.92
C VAL A 45 -34.34 6.56 25.96
N THR A 46 -33.24 7.22 25.67
CA THR A 46 -32.38 7.89 26.64
C THR A 46 -32.09 9.33 26.18
N PRO A 47 -31.96 10.32 27.10
CA PRO A 47 -31.86 11.72 26.72
C PRO A 47 -30.62 12.00 25.84
N LEU A 48 -30.87 12.80 24.82
CA LEU A 48 -29.89 13.29 23.84
C LEU A 48 -28.82 14.13 24.55
N LEU A 49 -27.79 13.51 25.11
CA LEU A 49 -26.52 14.20 25.26
C LEU A 49 -26.00 14.45 23.84
N ALA A 50 -26.01 15.69 23.41
CA ALA A 50 -25.45 16.10 22.15
C ALA A 50 -24.01 15.57 22.05
N ARG A 51 -23.83 14.48 21.32
CA ARG A 51 -22.50 14.07 20.89
C ARG A 51 -21.95 15.20 20.05
N PRO A 52 -20.74 15.73 20.33
CA PRO A 52 -20.11 16.64 19.42
C PRO A 52 -20.12 15.97 18.05
N ALA A 53 -20.69 16.64 17.05
CA ALA A 53 -20.59 16.20 15.67
C ALA A 53 -19.10 16.05 15.41
N LEU A 54 -18.64 14.81 15.22
CA LEU A 54 -17.29 14.56 14.72
C LEU A 54 -17.22 15.34 13.41
N ALA A 55 -16.41 16.40 13.41
CA ALA A 55 -16.14 17.15 12.19
C ALA A 55 -15.82 16.10 11.10
N ALA A 56 -16.57 16.14 10.01
CA ALA A 56 -16.30 15.22 8.88
C ALA A 56 -14.85 15.44 8.49
N ALA A 57 -14.06 14.37 8.43
CA ALA A 57 -12.67 14.47 8.02
C ALA A 57 -12.63 15.23 6.69
N GLU A 58 -11.72 16.18 6.56
CA GLU A 58 -11.58 17.01 5.35
C GLU A 58 -11.33 16.13 4.11
N TYR A 59 -10.57 15.04 4.30
CA TYR A 59 -10.21 14.07 3.28
C TYR A 59 -10.69 12.66 3.63
N ASP A 60 -10.98 11.87 2.60
CA ASP A 60 -11.30 10.44 2.71
C ASP A 60 -10.03 9.58 2.65
N PHE A 61 -8.97 10.12 2.06
CA PHE A 61 -7.70 9.46 1.87
C PHE A 61 -6.53 10.45 1.92
N TRP A 62 -5.43 10.01 2.52
CA TRP A 62 -4.11 10.63 2.43
C TRP A 62 -3.04 9.56 2.32
N PHE A 63 -2.03 9.85 1.53
CA PHE A 63 -0.87 8.97 1.37
C PHE A 63 0.06 9.16 2.57
N THR A 64 0.38 8.07 3.27
CA THR A 64 1.30 8.12 4.41
C THR A 64 2.53 7.26 4.13
N ARG A 65 3.69 7.89 4.02
CA ARG A 65 5.00 7.22 3.97
C ARG A 65 5.49 6.98 5.39
N LEU A 66 5.94 5.75 5.67
CA LEU A 66 6.49 5.37 6.96
C LEU A 66 8.00 5.57 6.98
N MET A 67 8.48 6.42 7.88
CA MET A 67 9.89 6.58 8.18
C MET A 67 10.28 5.61 9.30
N TYR A 68 11.13 4.63 9.01
CA TYR A 68 11.67 3.66 9.96
C TYR A 68 13.16 3.89 10.16
N ASP A 69 13.69 3.54 11.34
CA ASP A 69 15.03 3.98 11.77
C ASP A 69 16.18 3.25 11.06
N SER A 70 15.96 1.98 10.66
CA SER A 70 17.05 1.10 10.24
C SER A 70 17.47 1.23 8.78
N GLY A 71 16.64 1.83 7.93
CA GLY A 71 16.83 1.78 6.48
C GLY A 71 16.74 3.13 5.75
N ASP A 72 16.52 3.02 4.46
CA ASP A 72 16.41 4.12 3.51
C ASP A 72 14.98 4.30 3.04
N TRP A 73 14.10 4.65 3.95
CA TRP A 73 12.66 4.80 3.71
C TRP A 73 12.29 5.88 2.67
N ASP A 74 13.19 6.81 2.39
CA ASP A 74 12.98 7.98 1.49
C ASP A 74 13.42 7.66 0.05
N VAL A 75 12.88 6.58 -0.48
CA VAL A 75 13.06 6.15 -1.87
C VAL A 75 11.86 6.60 -2.72
N ASP A 76 11.99 6.59 -4.05
CA ASP A 76 10.90 6.90 -4.99
C ASP A 76 10.20 8.23 -4.65
N GLN A 77 10.95 9.32 -4.57
CA GLN A 77 10.52 10.58 -3.96
C GLN A 77 9.34 11.26 -4.66
N ARG A 78 9.09 10.98 -5.94
CA ARG A 78 7.94 11.52 -6.68
C ARG A 78 6.77 10.55 -6.78
N MET A 79 6.97 9.30 -6.46
CA MET A 79 5.92 8.29 -6.50
C MET A 79 4.67 8.71 -5.72
N PRO A 80 4.74 9.23 -4.48
CA PRO A 80 3.55 9.67 -3.77
C PRO A 80 2.76 10.76 -4.50
N ALA A 81 3.45 11.75 -5.06
CA ALA A 81 2.81 12.82 -5.82
C ALA A 81 2.10 12.30 -7.08
N ASN A 82 2.70 11.33 -7.76
CA ASN A 82 2.11 10.68 -8.92
C ASN A 82 0.88 9.85 -8.54
N ILE A 83 0.95 9.10 -7.45
CA ILE A 83 -0.19 8.33 -6.91
C ILE A 83 -1.33 9.26 -6.48
N ILE A 84 -1.03 10.28 -5.69
CA ILE A 84 -2.00 11.27 -5.23
C ILE A 84 -2.70 11.94 -6.42
N THR A 85 -1.94 12.41 -7.41
CA THR A 85 -2.48 13.01 -8.63
C THR A 85 -3.45 12.06 -9.34
N SER A 86 -3.08 10.79 -9.46
CA SER A 86 -3.93 9.81 -10.12
C SER A 86 -5.19 9.48 -9.33
N LEU A 87 -5.11 9.44 -8.01
CA LEU A 87 -6.29 9.25 -7.18
C LEU A 87 -7.26 10.43 -7.31
N ILE A 88 -6.75 11.66 -7.37
CA ILE A 88 -7.54 12.87 -7.60
C ILE A 88 -8.21 12.82 -8.98
N ASP A 89 -7.44 12.51 -10.02
CA ASP A 89 -7.91 12.58 -11.41
C ASP A 89 -8.90 11.47 -11.76
N TYR A 90 -8.74 10.30 -11.13
CA TYR A 90 -9.47 9.10 -11.58
C TYR A 90 -10.44 8.52 -10.55
N THR A 91 -10.56 9.09 -9.38
CA THR A 91 -11.50 8.61 -8.36
C THR A 91 -12.40 9.73 -7.86
N SER A 92 -13.45 9.36 -7.13
CA SER A 92 -14.32 10.32 -6.44
C SER A 92 -13.94 10.48 -4.95
N LEU A 93 -12.76 10.05 -4.55
CA LEU A 93 -12.27 10.24 -3.19
C LEU A 93 -11.84 11.69 -2.99
N ARG A 94 -12.09 12.22 -1.82
CA ARG A 94 -11.45 13.46 -1.38
C ARG A 94 -10.06 13.10 -0.89
N VAL A 95 -9.07 13.33 -1.73
CA VAL A 95 -7.67 12.96 -1.47
C VAL A 95 -6.93 14.19 -0.98
N ASP A 96 -6.17 14.05 0.11
CA ASP A 96 -5.22 15.09 0.51
C ASP A 96 -4.13 15.20 -0.58
N PRO A 97 -3.92 16.40 -1.15
CA PRO A 97 -2.93 16.58 -2.20
C PRO A 97 -1.48 16.49 -1.70
N THR A 98 -1.28 16.34 -0.39
CA THR A 98 0.05 16.33 0.24
C THR A 98 0.38 14.97 0.80
N GLU A 99 1.59 14.49 0.55
CA GLU A 99 2.16 13.32 1.23
C GLU A 99 2.36 13.61 2.72
N HIS A 100 2.02 12.63 3.55
CA HIS A 100 2.31 12.63 4.98
C HIS A 100 3.47 11.70 5.28
N VAL A 101 4.57 12.22 5.81
CA VAL A 101 5.68 11.41 6.33
C VAL A 101 5.52 11.26 7.82
N VAL A 102 5.44 10.02 8.30
CA VAL A 102 5.21 9.72 9.72
C VAL A 102 6.24 8.68 10.18
N ALA A 103 6.91 8.99 11.30
CA ALA A 103 7.80 8.00 11.91
C ALA A 103 7.01 6.75 12.31
N LEU A 104 7.54 5.57 11.99
CA LEU A 104 6.91 4.30 12.35
C LEU A 104 6.76 4.15 13.88
N SER A 105 7.63 4.80 14.64
CA SER A 105 7.55 4.89 16.09
C SER A 105 6.48 5.88 16.60
N ASP A 106 5.92 6.77 15.75
CA ASP A 106 4.89 7.74 16.17
C ASP A 106 3.49 7.09 16.12
N PRO A 107 2.74 7.09 17.24
CA PRO A 107 1.36 6.59 17.27
C PRO A 107 0.40 7.26 16.26
N LYS A 108 0.74 8.44 15.71
CA LYS A 108 -0.06 9.13 14.70
C LYS A 108 -0.28 8.27 13.45
N MET A 109 0.65 7.36 13.11
CA MET A 109 0.44 6.43 12.00
C MET A 109 -0.89 5.66 12.11
N ARG A 110 -1.37 5.43 13.33
CA ARG A 110 -2.61 4.65 13.58
C ARG A 110 -3.87 5.33 13.06
N THR A 111 -3.82 6.60 12.73
CA THR A 111 -4.94 7.34 12.13
C THR A 111 -4.93 7.30 10.61
N ALA A 112 -3.84 6.87 10.00
CA ALA A 112 -3.69 6.85 8.56
C ALA A 112 -4.59 5.78 7.91
N PRO A 113 -5.31 6.10 6.82
CA PRO A 113 -6.12 5.14 6.09
C PRO A 113 -5.27 4.15 5.30
N PHE A 114 -4.03 4.56 4.97
CA PHE A 114 -3.08 3.84 4.15
C PHE A 114 -1.66 4.21 4.57
N CYS A 115 -0.80 3.21 4.67
CA CYS A 115 0.63 3.40 4.90
C CYS A 115 1.45 2.71 3.81
N TYR A 116 2.53 3.36 3.41
CA TYR A 116 3.53 2.85 2.47
C TYR A 116 4.89 2.73 3.18
N LEU A 117 5.57 1.61 2.97
CA LEU A 117 6.90 1.34 3.49
C LEU A 117 7.74 0.76 2.35
N ALA A 118 8.88 1.35 2.06
CA ALA A 118 9.77 0.88 1.01
C ALA A 118 11.24 1.11 1.38
N GLY A 119 12.14 0.56 0.60
CA GLY A 119 13.58 0.75 0.75
C GLY A 119 14.41 -0.33 0.09
N HIS A 120 15.75 -0.16 0.17
CA HIS A 120 16.75 -1.09 -0.35
C HIS A 120 17.52 -1.82 0.76
N LYS A 121 17.51 -1.27 1.98
CA LYS A 121 18.40 -1.68 3.07
C LYS A 121 17.69 -2.53 4.11
N LEU A 122 18.42 -2.82 5.16
CA LEU A 122 17.93 -3.61 6.29
C LEU A 122 16.65 -3.01 6.88
N VAL A 123 15.65 -3.84 7.07
CA VAL A 123 14.45 -3.52 7.85
C VAL A 123 14.56 -4.17 9.23
N GLU A 124 14.84 -3.35 10.23
CA GLU A 124 14.91 -3.78 11.63
C GLU A 124 14.13 -2.81 12.51
N PHE A 125 12.94 -3.21 12.90
CA PHE A 125 12.07 -2.37 13.70
C PHE A 125 12.54 -2.35 15.16
N ASN A 126 12.74 -1.16 15.71
CA ASN A 126 12.93 -0.98 17.14
C ASN A 126 11.65 -1.32 17.93
N ALA A 127 11.71 -1.30 19.26
CA ALA A 127 10.58 -1.73 20.10
C ALA A 127 9.32 -0.88 19.90
N ALA A 128 9.44 0.43 19.69
CA ALA A 128 8.31 1.32 19.46
C ALA A 128 7.70 1.13 18.08
N GLU A 129 8.54 0.96 17.05
CA GLU A 129 8.12 0.67 15.68
C GLU A 129 7.37 -0.65 15.60
N ARG A 130 7.89 -1.70 16.23
CA ARG A 130 7.22 -3.02 16.31
C ARG A 130 5.84 -2.90 16.93
N LEU A 131 5.74 -2.23 18.08
CA LEU A 131 4.48 -2.04 18.77
C LEU A 131 3.46 -1.28 17.92
N ASN A 132 3.88 -0.20 17.27
CA ASN A 132 3.01 0.63 16.45
C ASN A 132 2.58 -0.08 15.16
N PHE A 133 3.50 -0.75 14.48
CA PHE A 133 3.20 -1.51 13.26
C PHE A 133 2.17 -2.60 13.54
N GLU A 134 2.42 -3.42 14.56
CA GLU A 134 1.52 -4.50 14.95
C GLU A 134 0.14 -3.97 15.36
N ALA A 135 0.10 -2.93 16.21
CA ALA A 135 -1.16 -2.33 16.64
C ALA A 135 -1.96 -1.75 15.46
N TYR A 136 -1.31 -1.05 14.53
CA TYR A 136 -1.93 -0.49 13.34
C TYR A 136 -2.55 -1.59 12.45
N VAL A 137 -1.77 -2.61 12.13
CA VAL A 137 -2.19 -3.73 11.29
C VAL A 137 -3.35 -4.50 11.93
N ARG A 138 -3.28 -4.77 13.24
CA ARG A 138 -4.35 -5.49 13.97
C ARG A 138 -5.62 -4.68 14.15
N SER A 139 -5.52 -3.35 14.26
CA SER A 139 -6.69 -2.48 14.47
C SER A 139 -7.47 -2.11 13.21
N GLY A 140 -7.06 -2.59 12.05
CA GLY A 140 -7.75 -2.32 10.79
C GLY A 140 -6.93 -1.55 9.77
N GLY A 141 -5.72 -1.14 10.11
CA GLY A 141 -4.80 -0.45 9.20
C GLY A 141 -4.34 -1.32 8.04
N PHE A 142 -3.90 -0.67 6.96
CA PHE A 142 -3.35 -1.32 5.79
C PHE A 142 -1.98 -0.74 5.46
N VAL A 143 -1.01 -1.63 5.25
CA VAL A 143 0.34 -1.25 4.82
C VAL A 143 0.64 -1.90 3.48
N PHE A 144 1.05 -1.09 2.51
CA PHE A 144 1.71 -1.57 1.32
C PHE A 144 3.22 -1.46 1.50
N VAL A 145 3.92 -2.57 1.33
CA VAL A 145 5.37 -2.68 1.47
C VAL A 145 5.96 -3.07 0.14
N ASP A 146 6.94 -2.32 -0.32
CA ASP A 146 7.57 -2.54 -1.62
C ASP A 146 9.09 -2.62 -1.48
N ASP A 147 9.67 -3.68 -2.04
CA ASP A 147 11.11 -3.90 -2.06
C ASP A 147 11.69 -3.28 -3.33
N CYS A 148 12.44 -2.20 -3.16
CA CYS A 148 13.04 -1.46 -4.26
C CYS A 148 14.28 -2.15 -4.87
N ASN A 149 14.74 -3.29 -4.31
CA ASN A 149 15.82 -4.07 -4.93
C ASN A 149 15.33 -5.09 -5.95
N HIS A 150 14.05 -5.42 -5.95
CA HIS A 150 13.52 -6.51 -6.74
C HIS A 150 14.35 -7.80 -6.59
N ASP A 151 14.66 -8.17 -5.34
CA ASP A 151 15.49 -9.33 -5.02
C ASP A 151 14.95 -10.07 -3.78
N ILE A 152 14.33 -11.23 -4.00
CA ILE A 152 13.76 -12.04 -2.93
C ILE A 152 14.79 -12.57 -1.94
N ASP A 153 16.04 -12.61 -2.32
CA ASP A 153 17.17 -13.00 -1.49
C ASP A 153 17.93 -11.80 -0.95
N GLY A 154 17.49 -10.60 -1.30
CA GLY A 154 18.07 -9.33 -0.89
C GLY A 154 17.92 -9.03 0.61
N LEU A 155 18.61 -8.00 1.03
CA LEU A 155 18.65 -7.60 2.45
C LEU A 155 17.29 -7.12 2.93
N PHE A 156 16.58 -6.28 2.13
CA PHE A 156 15.26 -5.79 2.47
C PHE A 156 14.28 -6.96 2.59
N ALA A 157 14.18 -7.82 1.57
CA ALA A 157 13.26 -8.95 1.54
C ALA A 157 13.42 -9.84 2.78
N LYS A 158 14.64 -10.34 3.02
CA LYS A 158 14.93 -11.25 4.15
C LYS A 158 14.66 -10.61 5.50
N SER A 159 15.08 -9.37 5.68
CA SER A 159 14.87 -8.69 6.95
C SER A 159 13.41 -8.36 7.20
N PHE A 160 12.68 -7.85 6.21
CA PHE A 160 11.25 -7.58 6.34
C PHE A 160 10.45 -8.86 6.63
N GLU A 161 10.70 -9.94 5.90
CA GLU A 161 10.04 -11.23 6.15
C GLU A 161 10.33 -11.75 7.56
N SER A 162 11.55 -11.57 8.05
CA SER A 162 11.92 -11.91 9.43
C SER A 162 11.16 -11.08 10.47
N GLN A 163 10.99 -9.77 10.22
CA GLN A 163 10.16 -8.90 11.09
C GLN A 163 8.70 -9.37 11.10
N MET A 164 8.13 -9.68 9.94
CA MET A 164 6.75 -10.17 9.83
C MET A 164 6.55 -11.52 10.52
N ALA A 165 7.50 -12.44 10.36
CA ALA A 165 7.49 -13.71 11.05
C ALA A 165 7.53 -13.56 12.59
N SER A 166 8.32 -12.60 13.06
CA SER A 166 8.44 -12.30 14.50
C SER A 166 7.16 -11.65 15.09
N LEU A 167 6.48 -10.78 14.33
CA LEU A 167 5.29 -10.04 14.79
C LEU A 167 4.00 -10.84 14.66
N PHE A 168 3.86 -11.59 13.57
CA PHE A 168 2.59 -12.22 13.21
C PHE A 168 2.67 -13.76 13.14
N GLY A 169 3.87 -14.32 13.28
CA GLY A 169 4.13 -15.75 13.18
C GLY A 169 4.75 -16.14 11.83
N ALA A 170 5.55 -17.21 11.85
CA ALA A 170 6.39 -17.64 10.72
C ALA A 170 5.63 -17.92 9.40
N LYS A 171 4.33 -18.14 9.45
CA LYS A 171 3.49 -18.44 8.28
C LYS A 171 2.49 -17.34 7.97
N ALA A 172 2.59 -16.17 8.62
CA ALA A 172 1.62 -15.08 8.44
C ALA A 172 1.76 -14.43 7.08
N LEU A 173 2.98 -14.09 6.66
CA LEU A 173 3.27 -13.55 5.33
C LEU A 173 3.32 -14.73 4.32
N LYS A 174 2.36 -14.78 3.44
CA LYS A 174 2.20 -15.87 2.46
C LYS A 174 1.93 -15.35 1.06
N LYS A 175 2.26 -16.13 0.05
CA LYS A 175 1.88 -15.82 -1.34
C LYS A 175 0.36 -15.74 -1.45
N LEU A 176 -0.11 -14.67 -2.08
CA LEU A 176 -1.52 -14.49 -2.42
C LEU A 176 -1.84 -15.28 -3.69
N PRO A 177 -2.89 -16.12 -3.70
CA PRO A 177 -3.27 -16.83 -4.91
C PRO A 177 -3.78 -15.83 -5.97
N ASN A 178 -3.59 -16.11 -7.25
CA ASN A 178 -4.08 -15.24 -8.33
C ASN A 178 -5.61 -15.09 -8.38
N SER A 179 -6.32 -15.95 -7.66
CA SER A 179 -7.77 -15.79 -7.40
C SER A 179 -8.10 -14.82 -6.25
N HIS A 180 -7.10 -14.25 -5.57
CA HIS A 180 -7.33 -13.33 -4.45
C HIS A 180 -8.13 -12.11 -4.92
N PRO A 181 -9.11 -11.61 -4.13
CA PRO A 181 -9.95 -10.45 -4.49
C PRO A 181 -9.16 -9.18 -4.87
N LEU A 182 -7.92 -9.05 -4.41
CA LEU A 182 -7.01 -7.97 -4.81
C LEU A 182 -6.93 -7.83 -6.33
N TYR A 183 -6.79 -8.96 -7.05
CA TYR A 183 -6.62 -8.96 -8.51
C TYR A 183 -7.91 -8.71 -9.31
N SER A 184 -9.03 -8.61 -8.65
CA SER A 184 -10.34 -8.34 -9.26
C SER A 184 -11.11 -7.21 -8.60
N SER A 185 -10.47 -6.43 -7.73
CA SER A 185 -11.13 -5.38 -6.94
C SER A 185 -11.61 -4.20 -7.79
N PHE A 186 -10.98 -3.92 -8.91
CA PHE A 186 -11.39 -2.89 -9.87
C PHE A 186 -11.29 -3.38 -11.32
N PHE A 187 -10.09 -3.69 -11.79
CA PHE A 187 -9.88 -4.40 -13.04
C PHE A 187 -9.58 -5.87 -12.74
N LYS A 188 -9.76 -6.73 -13.72
CA LYS A 188 -9.39 -8.14 -13.59
C LYS A 188 -7.97 -8.34 -14.10
N PHE A 189 -7.13 -8.86 -13.23
CA PHE A 189 -5.79 -9.32 -13.56
C PHE A 189 -5.73 -10.82 -13.33
N SER A 190 -5.04 -11.54 -14.22
CA SER A 190 -4.76 -12.97 -14.05
C SER A 190 -3.65 -13.20 -13.03
N GLU A 191 -2.78 -12.20 -12.86
CA GLU A 191 -1.59 -12.23 -12.00
C GLU A 191 -1.13 -10.79 -11.68
N PRO A 192 -0.19 -10.58 -10.75
CA PRO A 192 0.39 -9.27 -10.51
C PRO A 192 1.00 -8.70 -11.80
N PRO A 193 0.75 -7.44 -12.16
CA PRO A 193 1.43 -6.81 -13.29
C PRO A 193 2.94 -6.87 -13.15
N THR A 194 3.58 -7.16 -14.27
CA THR A 194 5.04 -7.15 -14.41
C THR A 194 5.53 -5.73 -14.49
N THR A 195 6.64 -5.41 -13.81
CA THR A 195 7.31 -4.11 -13.87
C THR A 195 8.32 -4.05 -15.02
N GLY A 196 8.73 -2.84 -15.38
CA GLY A 196 9.81 -2.62 -16.34
C GLY A 196 11.15 -3.13 -15.81
N PHE A 197 11.35 -3.07 -14.50
CA PHE A 197 12.56 -3.57 -13.83
C PHE A 197 12.68 -5.09 -13.98
N GLU A 198 11.62 -5.84 -13.69
CA GLU A 198 11.59 -7.30 -13.94
C GLU A 198 11.92 -7.66 -15.39
N LEU A 199 11.37 -6.90 -16.35
CA LEU A 199 11.58 -7.17 -17.77
C LEU A 199 12.99 -6.81 -18.27
N ASN A 200 13.71 -5.98 -17.54
CA ASN A 200 15.07 -5.56 -17.87
C ASN A 200 16.14 -6.33 -17.08
N GLY A 201 15.75 -7.30 -16.27
CA GLY A 201 16.66 -8.16 -15.53
C GLY A 201 17.35 -7.48 -14.35
N TRP A 202 16.65 -6.58 -13.65
CA TRP A 202 17.13 -5.99 -12.41
C TRP A 202 16.91 -6.92 -11.21
N GLY A 203 17.70 -6.72 -10.18
CA GLY A 203 17.60 -7.48 -8.95
C GLY A 203 17.99 -8.95 -9.14
N ASP A 204 17.06 -9.87 -8.93
CA ASP A 204 17.27 -11.31 -9.07
C ASP A 204 17.06 -11.86 -10.50
N ASP A 205 16.81 -10.98 -11.46
CA ASP A 205 16.58 -11.33 -12.88
C ASP A 205 15.39 -12.30 -13.08
N ILE A 206 14.40 -12.26 -12.20
CA ILE A 206 13.23 -13.15 -12.24
C ILE A 206 11.95 -12.34 -12.30
N VAL A 207 11.05 -12.69 -13.23
CA VAL A 207 9.68 -12.16 -13.21
C VAL A 207 8.85 -12.93 -12.19
N HIS A 208 8.43 -12.24 -11.13
CA HIS A 208 7.61 -12.84 -10.08
C HIS A 208 6.11 -12.73 -10.39
N ASP A 209 5.44 -13.87 -10.43
CA ASP A 209 4.01 -14.02 -10.73
C ASP A 209 3.12 -13.94 -9.48
N TYR A 210 3.64 -13.45 -8.36
CA TYR A 210 2.92 -13.39 -7.09
C TYR A 210 3.25 -12.13 -6.28
N LEU A 211 2.33 -11.78 -5.39
CA LEU A 211 2.56 -10.90 -4.24
C LEU A 211 2.41 -11.71 -2.97
N LYS A 212 2.96 -11.22 -1.87
CA LYS A 212 2.75 -11.79 -0.54
C LYS A 212 1.82 -10.89 0.27
N GLY A 213 1.15 -11.45 1.26
CA GLY A 213 0.29 -10.66 2.14
C GLY A 213 0.07 -11.31 3.49
N ILE A 214 -0.34 -10.48 4.44
CA ILE A 214 -0.84 -10.89 5.76
C ILE A 214 -2.31 -10.56 5.81
N GLU A 215 -3.14 -11.59 6.04
CA GLU A 215 -4.57 -11.43 6.25
C GLU A 215 -4.90 -11.51 7.73
N ILE A 216 -5.71 -10.58 8.22
CA ILE A 216 -6.23 -10.56 9.59
C ILE A 216 -7.74 -10.48 9.54
N ASN A 217 -8.42 -11.46 10.12
CA ASN A 217 -9.88 -11.55 10.13
C ASN A 217 -10.52 -11.46 8.73
N GLY A 218 -9.89 -12.11 7.74
CA GLY A 218 -10.36 -12.12 6.34
C GLY A 218 -10.11 -10.80 5.58
N ARG A 219 -9.31 -9.90 6.11
CA ARG A 219 -8.91 -8.65 5.48
C ARG A 219 -7.41 -8.66 5.20
N LEU A 220 -7.02 -8.32 3.99
CA LEU A 220 -5.63 -8.06 3.66
C LEU A 220 -5.16 -6.83 4.45
N ALA A 221 -4.18 -7.02 5.33
CA ALA A 221 -3.68 -5.99 6.24
C ALA A 221 -2.27 -5.53 5.89
N VAL A 222 -1.45 -6.41 5.35
CA VAL A 222 -0.15 -6.10 4.77
C VAL A 222 -0.12 -6.68 3.37
N LEU A 223 0.22 -5.87 2.39
CA LEU A 223 0.56 -6.29 1.04
C LEU A 223 2.07 -6.09 0.88
N TYR A 224 2.77 -7.12 0.46
CA TYR A 224 4.20 -7.08 0.20
C TYR A 224 4.49 -7.40 -1.27
N SER A 225 5.24 -6.54 -1.89
CA SER A 225 5.76 -6.66 -3.24
C SER A 225 7.28 -6.69 -3.22
N ASN A 226 7.86 -7.56 -4.02
CA ASN A 226 9.27 -7.53 -4.38
C ASN A 226 9.42 -7.21 -5.89
N LYS A 227 8.48 -6.44 -6.45
CA LYS A 227 8.42 -6.12 -7.87
C LYS A 227 8.88 -4.69 -8.18
N ASP A 228 9.26 -3.93 -7.15
CA ASP A 228 9.71 -2.55 -7.31
C ASP A 228 8.66 -1.67 -8.01
N TYR A 229 7.42 -1.72 -7.50
CA TYR A 229 6.35 -0.86 -8.01
C TYR A 229 6.57 0.62 -7.73
N GLY A 230 7.30 0.94 -6.64
CA GLY A 230 7.63 2.30 -6.28
C GLY A 230 8.37 3.00 -7.40
N CYS A 231 9.43 2.39 -7.89
CA CYS A 231 10.20 2.92 -9.02
C CYS A 231 9.36 3.06 -10.30
N GLU A 232 8.48 2.09 -10.60
CA GLU A 232 7.57 2.22 -11.74
C GLU A 232 6.62 3.40 -11.60
N TRP A 233 6.18 3.70 -10.38
CA TRP A 233 5.29 4.83 -10.09
C TRP A 233 6.03 6.15 -9.97
N ASP A 234 7.34 6.15 -9.79
CA ASP A 234 8.18 7.33 -9.76
C ASP A 234 8.47 7.90 -11.15
N TYR A 235 8.15 7.14 -12.21
CA TYR A 235 8.31 7.57 -13.58
C TYR A 235 7.45 8.79 -13.91
N ASP A 236 8.10 9.88 -14.31
CA ASP A 236 7.42 11.07 -14.82
C ASP A 236 6.99 10.86 -16.27
N TRP A 237 5.81 10.31 -16.47
CA TRP A 237 5.25 10.05 -17.79
C TRP A 237 5.02 11.31 -18.63
N ARG A 238 4.87 12.49 -17.99
CA ARG A 238 4.70 13.78 -18.67
C ARG A 238 5.99 14.19 -19.35
N ASN A 239 7.09 14.03 -18.66
CA ASN A 239 8.43 14.32 -19.16
C ASN A 239 9.10 13.10 -19.80
N LYS A 240 8.48 11.93 -19.74
CA LYS A 240 8.97 10.65 -20.29
C LYS A 240 10.38 10.31 -19.79
N LYS A 241 10.62 10.49 -18.54
CA LYS A 241 11.89 10.20 -17.90
C LYS A 241 11.70 9.62 -16.51
N TRP A 242 12.61 8.73 -16.15
CA TRP A 242 12.84 8.36 -14.76
C TRP A 242 13.47 9.54 -14.05
N LEU A 243 13.12 9.67 -12.80
CA LEU A 243 13.81 10.62 -11.95
C LEU A 243 15.08 9.94 -11.49
N ALA A 244 16.20 10.69 -11.51
CA ALA A 244 17.44 10.14 -11.01
C ALA A 244 17.23 9.71 -9.56
N GLU A 245 17.58 8.47 -9.29
CA GLU A 245 17.82 8.01 -7.94
C GLU A 245 19.07 8.70 -7.45
N ASP A 246 19.01 9.28 -6.26
CA ASP A 246 20.16 9.88 -5.59
C ASP A 246 20.96 8.82 -4.82
#